data_32a91dde6246d8cced32260a6eac26d2
#
_entry.id   32a91dde6246d8cced32260a6eac26d2
#
_cell.length_a   1.000
_cell.length_b   1.000
_cell.length_c   1.000
_cell.angle_alpha   90.00
_cell.angle_beta   90.00
_cell.angle_gamma   90.00
#
_symmetry.space_group_name_H-M   'P 1'
#
loop_
_entity.id
_entity.type
_entity.pdbx_description
1 polymer ?
#
loop_
_entity_poly.entity_id
_entity_poly.type
_entity_poly.pdbx_seq_one_letter_code
_entity_poly.pdbx_strand_id
1 'polypeptide(L)'
;GLRASAKRVINNQIELAPGCHLNFDTGIVDFWKELIEVMGSTLEDDYDELKTELGHRPTATEFFHSGNYQRPKIKSRFGGWLGMVAKLENDKNLLTLNNRHGAFMRQAIESTSMTKCFKAILLRSFIELDGFELIDGAMKGVDITELSIRSWEILHRYPKAVAVDLAHKERSLSAESAEWLKYWLKNPIAAYSSKNKSDDQAWFLNDGVRMSPSFIVGDDERDMFEAIALELCDYRMAEYLSGK
;
A
#
# COMPACT_ATOMS: atom_id res chain seq x y z
N GLY A 1 -8.42 19.35 -9.61
CA GLY A 1 -8.50 19.62 -11.06
C GLY A 1 -9.83 20.27 -11.43
N LEU A 2 -9.95 20.75 -12.67
CA LEU A 2 -11.11 21.51 -13.18
C LEU A 2 -12.44 20.77 -13.00
N ARG A 3 -12.42 19.43 -13.12
CA ARG A 3 -13.58 18.56 -12.95
C ARG A 3 -14.05 18.46 -11.50
N ALA A 4 -13.15 18.30 -10.55
CA ALA A 4 -13.50 18.28 -9.13
C ALA A 4 -14.14 19.61 -8.71
N SER A 5 -13.61 20.73 -9.23
CA SER A 5 -14.21 22.06 -9.01
C SER A 5 -15.59 22.18 -9.66
N ALA A 6 -15.78 21.67 -10.88
CA ALA A 6 -17.06 21.68 -11.57
C ALA A 6 -18.10 20.82 -10.86
N LYS A 7 -17.73 19.61 -10.36
CA LYS A 7 -18.61 18.75 -9.56
C LYS A 7 -19.07 19.44 -8.27
N ARG A 8 -18.17 20.14 -7.56
CA ARG A 8 -18.53 20.90 -6.35
C ARG A 8 -19.56 21.99 -6.65
N VAL A 9 -19.40 22.69 -7.78
CA VAL A 9 -20.38 23.68 -8.25
C VAL A 9 -21.73 23.03 -8.52
N ILE A 10 -21.74 21.93 -9.28
CA ILE A 10 -22.95 21.20 -9.68
C ILE A 10 -23.68 20.65 -8.46
N ASN A 11 -22.93 20.12 -7.46
CA ASN A 11 -23.48 19.49 -6.27
C ASN A 11 -23.75 20.49 -5.13
N ASN A 12 -23.61 21.79 -5.40
CA ASN A 12 -23.80 22.86 -4.40
C ASN A 12 -22.90 22.73 -3.15
N GLN A 13 -21.68 22.18 -3.33
CA GLN A 13 -20.69 21.89 -2.29
C GLN A 13 -19.66 23.03 -2.10
N ILE A 14 -19.99 24.25 -2.54
CA ILE A 14 -19.12 25.41 -2.37
C ILE A 14 -19.53 26.12 -1.07
N GLU A 15 -18.62 26.15 -0.11
CA GLU A 15 -18.79 26.99 1.07
C GLU A 15 -18.58 28.47 0.68
N LEU A 16 -19.61 29.26 0.86
CA LEU A 16 -19.60 30.70 0.61
C LEU A 16 -19.51 31.44 1.94
N ALA A 17 -18.87 32.61 1.91
CA ALA A 17 -18.91 33.52 3.03
C ALA A 17 -20.37 33.93 3.38
N PRO A 18 -20.69 34.19 4.65
CA PRO A 18 -22.04 34.62 5.05
C PRO A 18 -22.52 35.80 4.22
N GLY A 19 -23.71 35.70 3.62
CA GLY A 19 -24.28 36.71 2.76
C GLY A 19 -23.91 36.63 1.27
N CYS A 20 -23.07 35.71 0.86
CA CYS A 20 -22.79 35.47 -0.55
C CYS A 20 -23.77 34.44 -1.13
N HIS A 21 -24.31 34.71 -2.32
CA HIS A 21 -25.14 33.80 -3.09
C HIS A 21 -24.51 33.57 -4.46
N LEU A 22 -24.33 32.29 -4.86
CA LEU A 22 -23.95 31.93 -6.21
C LEU A 22 -25.21 31.46 -6.96
N ASN A 23 -25.47 32.09 -8.10
CA ASN A 23 -26.51 31.64 -9.01
C ASN A 23 -25.86 31.30 -10.36
N PHE A 24 -25.96 30.05 -10.77
CA PHE A 24 -25.46 29.61 -12.06
C PHE A 24 -26.62 29.49 -13.04
N ASP A 25 -26.38 29.91 -14.28
CA ASP A 25 -27.29 29.60 -15.38
C ASP A 25 -27.45 28.08 -15.52
N THR A 26 -28.70 27.63 -15.57
CA THR A 26 -29.01 26.19 -15.66
C THR A 26 -28.43 25.54 -16.91
N GLY A 27 -28.37 26.28 -18.03
CA GLY A 27 -27.76 25.78 -19.27
C GLY A 27 -26.25 25.55 -19.13
N ILE A 28 -25.55 26.38 -18.35
CA ILE A 28 -24.12 26.19 -18.06
C ILE A 28 -23.92 24.97 -17.16
N VAL A 29 -24.78 24.76 -16.17
CA VAL A 29 -24.73 23.61 -15.28
C VAL A 29 -24.97 22.30 -16.05
N ASP A 30 -25.95 22.29 -16.93
CA ASP A 30 -26.29 21.12 -17.76
C ASP A 30 -25.18 20.83 -18.77
N PHE A 31 -24.62 21.83 -19.42
CA PHE A 31 -23.43 21.68 -20.30
C PHE A 31 -22.23 21.11 -19.53
N TRP A 32 -21.98 21.52 -18.30
CA TRP A 32 -20.91 20.99 -17.48
C TRP A 32 -21.17 19.53 -17.06
N LYS A 33 -22.42 19.16 -16.79
CA LYS A 33 -22.80 17.76 -16.51
C LYS A 33 -22.47 16.87 -17.72
N GLU A 34 -22.95 17.25 -18.91
CA GLU A 34 -22.66 16.53 -20.15
C GLU A 34 -21.16 16.42 -20.41
N LEU A 35 -20.42 17.52 -20.24
CA LEU A 35 -18.97 17.54 -20.42
C LEU A 35 -18.24 16.60 -19.47
N ILE A 36 -18.67 16.55 -18.20
CA ILE A 36 -18.11 15.66 -17.17
C ILE A 36 -18.41 14.19 -17.52
N GLU A 37 -19.60 13.87 -18.01
CA GLU A 37 -19.96 12.52 -18.42
C GLU A 37 -19.15 12.05 -19.66
N VAL A 38 -18.97 12.91 -20.64
CA VAL A 38 -18.21 12.61 -21.87
C VAL A 38 -16.70 12.47 -21.60
N MET A 39 -16.13 13.32 -20.76
CA MET A 39 -14.68 13.31 -20.50
C MET A 39 -14.19 12.14 -19.63
N GLY A 40 -15.07 11.42 -18.94
CA GLY A 40 -14.69 10.40 -17.95
C GLY A 40 -13.89 10.98 -16.78
N SER A 41 -13.76 10.29 -15.64
CA SER A 41 -12.92 10.73 -14.54
C SER A 41 -11.44 10.41 -14.81
N THR A 42 -10.55 11.30 -14.40
CA THR A 42 -9.12 10.98 -14.34
C THR A 42 -8.77 10.46 -12.94
N LEU A 43 -7.64 9.74 -12.81
CA LEU A 43 -7.17 9.29 -11.49
C LEU A 43 -6.94 10.46 -10.54
N GLU A 44 -6.50 11.59 -11.06
CA GLU A 44 -6.29 12.83 -10.31
C GLU A 44 -7.60 13.39 -9.78
N ASP A 45 -8.63 13.44 -10.63
CA ASP A 45 -9.96 13.92 -10.23
C ASP A 45 -10.58 13.02 -9.17
N ASP A 46 -10.49 11.69 -9.35
CA ASP A 46 -11.00 10.70 -8.41
C ASP A 46 -10.28 10.79 -7.04
N TYR A 47 -8.97 11.06 -7.07
CA TYR A 47 -8.17 11.25 -5.86
C TYR A 47 -8.55 12.53 -5.12
N ASP A 48 -8.64 13.66 -5.84
CA ASP A 48 -8.99 14.96 -5.27
C ASP A 48 -10.42 14.97 -4.70
N GLU A 49 -11.35 14.26 -5.37
CA GLU A 49 -12.73 14.11 -4.89
C GLU A 49 -12.76 13.32 -3.58
N LEU A 50 -12.11 12.16 -3.53
CA LEU A 50 -12.05 11.34 -2.33
C LEU A 50 -11.32 12.07 -1.18
N LYS A 51 -10.21 12.75 -1.48
CA LYS A 51 -9.48 13.56 -0.49
C LYS A 51 -10.36 14.63 0.13
N THR A 52 -11.22 15.24 -0.67
CA THR A 52 -12.15 16.26 -0.19
C THR A 52 -13.23 15.67 0.69
N GLU A 53 -13.76 14.50 0.30
CA GLU A 53 -14.77 13.77 1.08
C GLU A 53 -14.23 13.32 2.43
N LEU A 54 -13.03 12.76 2.46
CA LEU A 54 -12.39 12.26 3.68
C LEU A 54 -11.85 13.38 4.60
N GLY A 55 -11.50 14.53 4.05
CA GLY A 55 -10.84 15.61 4.77
C GLY A 55 -9.35 15.37 5.05
N HIS A 56 -8.78 14.30 4.52
CA HIS A 56 -7.35 13.95 4.61
C HIS A 56 -6.85 13.28 3.33
N ARG A 57 -5.55 13.06 3.22
CA ARG A 57 -4.93 12.28 2.14
C ARG A 57 -5.51 10.86 2.12
N PRO A 58 -6.11 10.41 1.00
CA PRO A 58 -6.58 9.05 0.88
C PRO A 58 -5.43 8.04 1.05
N THR A 59 -5.67 6.97 1.78
CA THR A 59 -4.81 5.80 1.79
C THR A 59 -5.07 4.92 0.56
N ALA A 60 -4.14 4.03 0.23
CA ALA A 60 -4.32 3.06 -0.86
C ALA A 60 -5.56 2.18 -0.65
N THR A 61 -5.88 1.84 0.60
CA THR A 61 -7.04 1.04 0.97
C THR A 61 -8.35 1.81 0.76
N GLU A 62 -8.42 3.08 1.18
CA GLU A 62 -9.59 3.93 0.97
C GLU A 62 -9.82 4.17 -0.53
N PHE A 63 -8.76 4.43 -1.29
CA PHE A 63 -8.85 4.59 -2.74
C PHE A 63 -9.26 3.30 -3.45
N PHE A 64 -8.89 2.14 -2.91
CA PHE A 64 -9.37 0.84 -3.39
C PHE A 64 -10.87 0.65 -3.10
N HIS A 65 -11.33 0.96 -1.88
CA HIS A 65 -12.74 0.81 -1.51
C HIS A 65 -13.66 1.82 -2.21
N SER A 66 -13.16 2.98 -2.64
CA SER A 66 -13.93 3.89 -3.51
C SER A 66 -14.13 3.36 -4.94
N GLY A 67 -13.50 2.23 -5.30
CA GLY A 67 -13.58 1.63 -6.64
C GLY A 67 -12.62 2.25 -7.66
N ASN A 68 -11.78 3.22 -7.25
CA ASN A 68 -10.95 4.02 -8.16
C ASN A 68 -9.51 3.49 -8.33
N TYR A 69 -9.09 2.48 -7.55
CA TYR A 69 -7.73 1.94 -7.60
C TYR A 69 -7.48 1.11 -8.87
N GLN A 70 -7.11 1.79 -9.95
CA GLN A 70 -6.80 1.17 -11.24
C GLN A 70 -5.29 0.92 -11.35
N ARG A 71 -4.78 -0.16 -10.75
CA ARG A 71 -3.35 -0.49 -10.68
C ARG A 71 -2.59 -0.31 -12.02
N PRO A 72 -3.08 -0.81 -13.17
CA PRO A 72 -2.38 -0.62 -14.44
C PRO A 72 -2.20 0.85 -14.82
N LYS A 73 -3.22 1.68 -14.60
CA LYS A 73 -3.16 3.13 -14.89
C LYS A 73 -2.25 3.86 -13.89
N ILE A 74 -2.34 3.55 -12.58
CA ILE A 74 -1.47 4.10 -11.55
C ILE A 74 -0.01 3.78 -11.88
N LYS A 75 0.28 2.51 -12.21
CA LYS A 75 1.63 2.08 -12.59
C LYS A 75 2.15 2.80 -13.83
N SER A 76 1.35 2.91 -14.90
CA SER A 76 1.80 3.51 -16.17
C SER A 76 2.01 5.01 -16.08
N ARG A 77 1.19 5.74 -15.30
CA ARG A 77 1.24 7.21 -15.20
C ARG A 77 2.16 7.74 -14.11
N PHE A 78 2.27 7.01 -13.01
CA PHE A 78 2.93 7.48 -11.79
C PHE A 78 4.04 6.53 -11.28
N GLY A 79 4.19 5.38 -11.91
CA GLY A 79 5.17 4.38 -11.46
C GLY A 79 4.73 3.54 -10.27
N GLY A 80 3.54 3.75 -9.72
CA GLY A 80 2.94 3.09 -8.57
C GLY A 80 2.23 4.07 -7.64
N TRP A 81 1.64 3.55 -6.57
CA TRP A 81 0.87 4.32 -5.58
C TRP A 81 1.70 5.45 -4.95
N LEU A 82 2.90 5.13 -4.44
CA LEU A 82 3.78 6.14 -3.83
C LEU A 82 4.08 7.28 -4.81
N GLY A 83 4.36 6.97 -6.09
CA GLY A 83 4.60 7.98 -7.11
C GLY A 83 3.37 8.85 -7.41
N MET A 84 2.16 8.25 -7.36
CA MET A 84 0.91 8.99 -7.52
C MET A 84 0.70 9.96 -6.35
N VAL A 85 0.79 9.47 -5.13
CA VAL A 85 0.61 10.29 -3.92
C VAL A 85 1.65 11.41 -3.87
N ALA A 86 2.93 11.10 -4.09
CA ALA A 86 4.00 12.08 -4.08
C ALA A 86 3.75 13.24 -5.07
N LYS A 87 3.24 12.90 -6.26
CA LYS A 87 2.94 13.89 -7.30
C LYS A 87 1.69 14.72 -6.97
N LEU A 88 0.61 14.07 -6.51
CA LEU A 88 -0.66 14.74 -6.25
C LEU A 88 -0.63 15.59 -4.99
N GLU A 89 0.09 15.16 -3.96
CA GLU A 89 0.33 15.95 -2.75
C GLU A 89 1.40 17.05 -2.95
N ASN A 90 2.16 16.99 -4.05
CA ASN A 90 3.29 17.88 -4.31
C ASN A 90 4.29 17.92 -3.12
N ASP A 91 4.49 16.76 -2.49
CA ASP A 91 5.33 16.61 -1.30
C ASP A 91 6.75 16.19 -1.72
N LYS A 92 7.73 17.03 -1.39
CA LYS A 92 9.14 16.81 -1.75
C LYS A 92 9.74 15.58 -1.03
N ASN A 93 9.30 15.29 0.19
CA ASN A 93 9.80 14.15 0.95
C ASN A 93 9.29 12.86 0.34
N LEU A 94 8.00 12.79 -0.02
CA LEU A 94 7.41 11.66 -0.75
C LEU A 94 8.03 11.49 -2.14
N LEU A 95 8.35 12.57 -2.85
CA LEU A 95 9.07 12.49 -4.12
C LEU A 95 10.48 11.91 -3.95
N THR A 96 11.21 12.33 -2.92
CA THR A 96 12.53 11.79 -2.60
C THR A 96 12.44 10.32 -2.23
N LEU A 97 11.48 9.94 -1.38
CA LEU A 97 11.22 8.56 -0.99
C LEU A 97 10.88 7.70 -2.22
N ASN A 98 10.04 8.20 -3.13
CA ASN A 98 9.70 7.49 -4.35
C ASN A 98 10.91 7.27 -5.27
N ASN A 99 11.81 8.24 -5.36
CA ASN A 99 13.03 8.11 -6.17
C ASN A 99 13.97 7.04 -5.60
N ARG A 100 14.07 6.91 -4.27
CA ARG A 100 14.95 5.94 -3.60
C ARG A 100 14.30 4.56 -3.50
N HIS A 101 13.04 4.49 -3.10
CA HIS A 101 12.38 3.24 -2.67
C HIS A 101 11.13 2.88 -3.49
N GLY A 102 10.75 3.68 -4.48
CA GLY A 102 9.55 3.44 -5.30
C GLY A 102 9.59 2.09 -6.04
N ALA A 103 10.77 1.62 -6.42
CA ALA A 103 10.91 0.29 -7.02
C ALA A 103 10.52 -0.82 -6.03
N PHE A 104 11.02 -0.77 -4.80
CA PHE A 104 10.66 -1.70 -3.73
C PHE A 104 9.14 -1.65 -3.44
N MET A 105 8.58 -0.47 -3.19
CA MET A 105 7.16 -0.30 -2.90
C MET A 105 6.28 -0.92 -3.99
N ARG A 106 6.62 -0.66 -5.25
CA ARG A 106 5.87 -1.20 -6.38
C ARG A 106 6.06 -2.70 -6.58
N GLN A 107 7.32 -3.18 -6.61
CA GLN A 107 7.60 -4.55 -7.03
C GLN A 107 7.44 -5.55 -5.89
N ALA A 108 7.91 -5.20 -4.69
CA ALA A 108 7.86 -6.10 -3.54
C ALA A 108 6.47 -6.11 -2.87
N ILE A 109 5.68 -5.02 -2.97
CA ILE A 109 4.41 -4.90 -2.25
C ILE A 109 3.23 -4.77 -3.22
N GLU A 110 3.13 -3.63 -3.93
CA GLU A 110 1.95 -3.25 -4.70
C GLU A 110 1.62 -4.22 -5.84
N SER A 111 2.64 -4.64 -6.60
CA SER A 111 2.48 -5.48 -7.79
C SER A 111 2.93 -6.92 -7.61
N THR A 112 3.39 -7.31 -6.42
CA THR A 112 3.84 -8.68 -6.16
C THR A 112 2.69 -9.67 -6.27
N SER A 113 2.95 -10.83 -6.88
CA SER A 113 1.95 -11.89 -6.94
C SER A 113 1.63 -12.41 -5.54
N MET A 114 0.35 -12.52 -5.22
CA MET A 114 -0.17 -13.03 -3.96
C MET A 114 -1.14 -14.19 -4.21
N THR A 115 -0.63 -15.41 -4.16
CA THR A 115 -1.47 -16.62 -4.11
C THR A 115 -2.05 -16.84 -2.71
N LYS A 116 -1.33 -16.36 -1.69
CA LYS A 116 -1.69 -16.31 -0.28
C LYS A 116 -1.30 -14.93 0.28
N CYS A 117 -1.92 -14.52 1.38
CA CYS A 117 -1.65 -13.21 1.99
C CYS A 117 -0.27 -13.11 2.68
N PHE A 118 0.50 -14.16 2.73
CA PHE A 118 1.70 -14.30 3.57
C PHE A 118 2.78 -13.23 3.34
N LYS A 119 2.94 -12.72 2.12
CA LYS A 119 3.91 -11.65 1.84
C LYS A 119 3.56 -10.35 2.57
N ALA A 120 2.28 -9.96 2.56
CA ALA A 120 1.83 -8.76 3.25
C ALA A 120 1.96 -8.93 4.78
N ILE A 121 1.61 -10.11 5.31
CA ILE A 121 1.76 -10.45 6.73
C ILE A 121 3.24 -10.41 7.14
N LEU A 122 4.13 -11.05 6.37
CA LEU A 122 5.57 -11.08 6.68
C LEU A 122 6.16 -9.67 6.73
N LEU A 123 5.88 -8.85 5.71
CA LEU A 123 6.43 -7.49 5.66
C LEU A 123 5.89 -6.61 6.79
N ARG A 124 4.60 -6.72 7.10
CA ARG A 124 4.03 -6.04 8.27
C ARG A 124 4.73 -6.47 9.57
N SER A 125 4.94 -7.77 9.76
CA SER A 125 5.66 -8.30 10.93
C SER A 125 7.08 -7.77 11.00
N PHE A 126 7.75 -7.69 9.86
CA PHE A 126 9.11 -7.19 9.76
C PHE A 126 9.22 -5.72 10.17
N ILE A 127 8.24 -4.88 9.76
CA ILE A 127 8.15 -3.47 10.16
C ILE A 127 7.84 -3.37 11.66
N GLU A 128 6.85 -4.11 12.17
CA GLU A 128 6.46 -4.08 13.59
C GLU A 128 7.58 -4.57 14.54
N LEU A 129 8.64 -5.20 14.01
CA LEU A 129 9.85 -5.63 14.73
C LEU A 129 11.05 -4.73 14.45
N ASP A 130 10.83 -3.53 13.94
CA ASP A 130 11.86 -2.54 13.60
C ASP A 130 12.95 -3.07 12.64
N GLY A 131 12.55 -3.93 11.70
CA GLY A 131 13.49 -4.58 10.78
C GLY A 131 14.22 -3.62 9.83
N PHE A 132 13.67 -2.42 9.62
CA PHE A 132 14.27 -1.33 8.84
C PHE A 132 15.04 -0.32 9.71
N GLU A 133 15.26 -0.60 10.99
CA GLU A 133 16.11 0.23 11.85
C GLU A 133 17.56 0.17 11.37
N LEU A 134 18.21 1.34 11.31
CA LEU A 134 19.63 1.45 10.96
C LEU A 134 20.48 1.40 12.23
N ILE A 135 21.35 0.41 12.35
CA ILE A 135 22.28 0.28 13.50
C ILE A 135 23.70 0.22 12.97
N ASP A 136 24.53 1.15 13.38
CA ASP A 136 25.96 1.23 12.97
C ASP A 136 26.15 1.19 11.44
N GLY A 137 25.23 1.79 10.69
CA GLY A 137 25.29 1.86 9.23
C GLY A 137 24.80 0.61 8.49
N ALA A 138 24.25 -0.36 9.20
CA ALA A 138 23.63 -1.56 8.64
C ALA A 138 22.17 -1.68 9.05
N MET A 139 21.35 -2.29 8.20
CA MET A 139 19.96 -2.62 8.56
C MET A 139 19.95 -3.69 9.66
N LYS A 140 19.21 -3.43 10.74
CA LYS A 140 19.04 -4.34 11.88
C LYS A 140 18.57 -5.72 11.42
N GLY A 141 17.59 -5.76 10.51
CA GLY A 141 16.93 -7.01 10.17
C GLY A 141 16.17 -7.61 11.36
N VAL A 142 15.60 -8.78 11.16
CA VAL A 142 14.80 -9.47 12.19
C VAL A 142 15.24 -10.93 12.29
N ASP A 143 15.33 -11.45 13.53
CA ASP A 143 15.49 -12.89 13.80
C ASP A 143 14.33 -13.66 13.17
N ILE A 144 14.62 -14.76 12.49
CA ILE A 144 13.63 -15.51 11.71
C ILE A 144 12.58 -16.16 12.64
N THR A 145 12.98 -16.59 13.82
CA THR A 145 12.05 -17.19 14.79
C THR A 145 11.09 -16.14 15.32
N GLU A 146 11.60 -14.98 15.73
CA GLU A 146 10.79 -13.86 16.17
C GLU A 146 9.84 -13.37 15.07
N LEU A 147 10.35 -13.26 13.85
CA LEU A 147 9.56 -12.87 12.66
C LEU A 147 8.43 -13.88 12.38
N SER A 148 8.69 -15.19 12.54
CA SER A 148 7.67 -16.22 12.33
C SER A 148 6.58 -16.18 13.38
N ILE A 149 6.93 -15.97 14.66
CA ILE A 149 5.99 -15.82 15.78
C ILE A 149 5.11 -14.58 15.55
N ARG A 150 5.72 -13.44 15.28
CA ARG A 150 4.97 -12.20 15.02
C ARG A 150 4.04 -12.33 13.81
N SER A 151 4.49 -13.02 12.78
CA SER A 151 3.66 -13.28 11.60
C SER A 151 2.47 -14.18 11.91
N TRP A 152 2.61 -15.16 12.80
CA TRP A 152 1.51 -15.99 13.26
C TRP A 152 0.45 -15.15 13.99
N GLU A 153 0.88 -14.28 14.91
CA GLU A 153 0.00 -13.39 15.66
C GLU A 153 -0.80 -12.45 14.73
N ILE A 154 -0.12 -11.84 13.76
CA ILE A 154 -0.77 -10.93 12.81
C ILE A 154 -1.73 -11.68 11.89
N LEU A 155 -1.32 -12.84 11.35
CA LEU A 155 -2.18 -13.64 10.47
C LEU A 155 -3.49 -14.04 11.18
N HIS A 156 -3.43 -14.40 12.48
CA HIS A 156 -4.61 -14.81 13.25
C HIS A 156 -5.55 -13.65 13.61
N ARG A 157 -5.17 -12.40 13.36
CA ARG A 157 -6.11 -11.26 13.36
C ARG A 157 -7.07 -11.27 12.14
N TYR A 158 -6.79 -12.12 11.14
CA TYR A 158 -7.57 -12.25 9.90
C TYR A 158 -8.18 -13.67 9.78
N PRO A 159 -9.29 -13.99 10.48
CA PRO A 159 -9.86 -15.35 10.47
C PRO A 159 -10.18 -15.88 9.07
N LYS A 160 -10.63 -14.99 8.15
CA LYS A 160 -10.89 -15.35 6.75
C LYS A 160 -9.60 -15.78 6.04
N ALA A 161 -8.49 -15.08 6.23
CA ALA A 161 -7.19 -15.45 5.67
C ALA A 161 -6.69 -16.79 6.23
N VAL A 162 -6.80 -17.00 7.54
CA VAL A 162 -6.48 -18.29 8.18
C VAL A 162 -7.29 -19.42 7.55
N ALA A 163 -8.59 -19.22 7.35
CA ALA A 163 -9.48 -20.25 6.79
C ALA A 163 -9.17 -20.57 5.32
N VAL A 164 -8.70 -19.60 4.53
CA VAL A 164 -8.44 -19.77 3.11
C VAL A 164 -7.00 -20.22 2.84
N ASP A 165 -6.02 -19.66 3.55
CA ASP A 165 -4.61 -19.81 3.21
C ASP A 165 -3.88 -20.94 3.95
N LEU A 166 -4.38 -21.31 5.13
CA LEU A 166 -3.82 -22.41 5.89
C LEU A 166 -4.62 -23.70 5.69
N ALA A 167 -3.96 -24.79 5.39
CA ALA A 167 -4.58 -26.10 5.42
C ALA A 167 -4.89 -26.52 6.88
N HIS A 168 -5.71 -27.54 7.06
CA HIS A 168 -6.15 -27.98 8.40
C HIS A 168 -4.98 -28.25 9.35
N LYS A 169 -3.90 -28.84 8.83
CA LYS A 169 -2.69 -29.13 9.62
C LYS A 169 -2.00 -27.86 10.10
N GLU A 170 -1.84 -26.87 9.24
CA GLU A 170 -1.14 -25.61 9.57
C GLU A 170 -1.96 -24.73 10.53
N ARG A 171 -3.29 -24.82 10.51
CA ARG A 171 -4.18 -24.09 11.44
C ARG A 171 -4.03 -24.54 12.89
N SER A 172 -3.61 -25.77 13.13
CA SER A 172 -3.42 -26.33 14.48
C SER A 172 -2.03 -26.09 15.08
N LEU A 173 -1.12 -25.44 14.30
CA LEU A 173 0.23 -25.13 14.79
C LEU A 173 0.21 -23.94 15.75
N SER A 174 1.05 -23.98 16.77
CA SER A 174 1.31 -22.82 17.62
C SER A 174 2.39 -21.92 17.01
N ALA A 175 2.45 -20.67 17.44
CA ALA A 175 3.41 -19.68 17.00
C ALA A 175 4.86 -20.14 17.17
N GLU A 176 5.16 -20.81 18.31
CA GLU A 176 6.51 -21.24 18.69
C GLU A 176 6.86 -22.63 18.14
N SER A 177 5.94 -23.32 17.43
CA SER A 177 6.23 -24.66 16.94
C SER A 177 7.30 -24.66 15.83
N ALA A 178 8.19 -25.65 15.88
CA ALA A 178 9.22 -25.84 14.85
C ALA A 178 8.61 -26.06 13.45
N GLU A 179 7.43 -26.67 13.40
CA GLU A 179 6.67 -26.90 12.17
C GLU A 179 6.18 -25.59 11.56
N TRP A 180 5.70 -24.63 12.39
CA TRP A 180 5.30 -23.32 11.93
C TRP A 180 6.50 -22.53 11.39
N LEU A 181 7.61 -22.49 12.13
CA LEU A 181 8.84 -21.85 11.68
C LEU A 181 9.30 -22.43 10.33
N LYS A 182 9.33 -23.75 10.19
CA LYS A 182 9.69 -24.42 8.94
C LYS A 182 8.74 -24.07 7.78
N TYR A 183 7.44 -23.99 8.08
CA TYR A 183 6.43 -23.60 7.11
C TYR A 183 6.64 -22.16 6.63
N TRP A 184 6.93 -21.25 7.56
CA TRP A 184 7.13 -19.83 7.28
C TRP A 184 8.42 -19.57 6.50
N LEU A 185 9.51 -20.24 6.86
CA LEU A 185 10.77 -20.22 6.12
C LEU A 185 10.61 -20.65 4.66
N LYS A 186 9.90 -21.75 4.44
CA LYS A 186 9.71 -22.32 3.10
C LYS A 186 8.82 -21.45 2.18
N ASN A 187 7.89 -20.69 2.75
CA ASN A 187 6.89 -19.95 1.98
C ASN A 187 7.25 -18.45 1.87
N PRO A 188 6.83 -17.55 2.79
CA PRO A 188 7.02 -16.11 2.54
C PRO A 188 8.47 -15.66 2.65
N ILE A 189 9.27 -16.22 3.58
CA ILE A 189 10.66 -15.81 3.75
C ILE A 189 11.46 -16.19 2.50
N ALA A 190 11.34 -17.43 2.03
CA ALA A 190 12.00 -17.87 0.79
C ALA A 190 11.53 -17.04 -0.42
N ALA A 191 10.25 -16.64 -0.48
CA ALA A 191 9.71 -15.87 -1.59
C ALA A 191 10.28 -14.44 -1.65
N TYR A 192 10.61 -13.82 -0.51
CA TYR A 192 11.25 -12.50 -0.47
C TYR A 192 12.79 -12.55 -0.59
N SER A 193 13.40 -13.67 -0.19
CA SER A 193 14.86 -13.85 -0.23
C SER A 193 15.34 -14.50 -1.52
N SER A 194 14.44 -14.95 -2.41
CA SER A 194 14.78 -15.44 -3.73
C SER A 194 14.82 -14.31 -4.75
N LYS A 195 15.76 -14.39 -5.68
CA LYS A 195 15.83 -13.47 -6.83
C LYS A 195 14.54 -13.57 -7.64
N ASN A 196 13.93 -12.44 -7.95
CA ASN A 196 12.85 -12.39 -8.92
C ASN A 196 13.40 -12.62 -10.31
N LYS A 197 12.58 -13.21 -11.22
CA LYS A 197 12.98 -13.47 -12.62
C LYS A 197 13.37 -12.22 -13.41
N SER A 198 12.99 -11.04 -12.92
CA SER A 198 13.25 -9.74 -13.56
C SER A 198 14.34 -8.91 -12.87
N ASP A 199 14.83 -9.32 -11.70
CA ASP A 199 15.79 -8.56 -10.91
C ASP A 199 17.01 -9.40 -10.56
N ASP A 200 18.19 -8.82 -10.71
CA ASP A 200 19.47 -9.46 -10.35
C ASP A 200 19.67 -9.61 -8.83
N GLN A 201 18.83 -8.94 -8.02
CA GLN A 201 18.91 -8.96 -6.55
C GLN A 201 17.56 -9.29 -5.90
N ALA A 202 17.61 -10.08 -4.82
CA ALA A 202 16.48 -10.24 -3.91
C ALA A 202 16.30 -8.98 -3.05
N TRP A 203 15.06 -8.62 -2.68
CA TRP A 203 14.78 -7.49 -1.79
C TRP A 203 15.24 -7.72 -0.35
N PHE A 204 15.38 -8.98 0.05
CA PHE A 204 15.84 -9.37 1.36
C PHE A 204 16.89 -10.46 1.27
N LEU A 205 17.82 -10.44 2.21
CA LEU A 205 18.81 -11.47 2.45
C LEU A 205 18.33 -12.34 3.61
N ASN A 206 18.65 -13.63 3.55
CA ASN A 206 18.36 -14.59 4.59
C ASN A 206 19.60 -15.47 4.81
N ASP A 207 20.23 -15.37 5.97
CA ASP A 207 21.41 -16.12 6.36
C ASP A 207 21.11 -17.41 7.15
N GLY A 208 19.83 -17.72 7.32
CA GLY A 208 19.34 -18.86 8.11
C GLY A 208 19.00 -18.53 9.57
N VAL A 209 19.42 -17.38 10.07
CA VAL A 209 19.14 -16.88 11.43
C VAL A 209 18.36 -15.58 11.37
N ARG A 210 18.71 -14.71 10.42
CA ARG A 210 18.16 -13.35 10.28
C ARG A 210 17.73 -13.07 8.85
N MET A 211 16.64 -12.35 8.72
CA MET A 211 16.18 -11.73 7.48
C MET A 211 16.51 -10.24 7.53
N SER A 212 17.21 -9.71 6.50
CA SER A 212 17.63 -8.31 6.43
C SER A 212 17.33 -7.73 5.05
N PRO A 213 17.00 -6.41 4.93
CA PRO A 213 16.88 -5.76 3.63
C PRO A 213 18.20 -5.80 2.87
N SER A 214 18.15 -5.91 1.54
CA SER A 214 19.32 -5.78 0.66
C SER A 214 19.62 -4.34 0.27
N PHE A 215 18.90 -3.38 0.84
CA PHE A 215 19.03 -1.94 0.63
C PHE A 215 18.96 -1.21 1.97
N ILE A 216 19.34 0.05 1.99
CA ILE A 216 19.34 0.87 3.21
C ILE A 216 18.16 1.84 3.17
N VAL A 217 17.50 1.98 4.31
CA VAL A 217 16.52 3.02 4.62
C VAL A 217 17.16 3.94 5.65
N GLY A 218 17.28 5.24 5.33
CA GLY A 218 17.87 6.22 6.25
C GLY A 218 16.93 6.53 7.42
N ASP A 219 17.50 6.89 8.57
CA ASP A 219 16.70 7.24 9.75
C ASP A 219 15.78 8.44 9.52
N ASP A 220 16.19 9.37 8.66
CA ASP A 220 15.44 10.56 8.28
C ASP A 220 14.19 10.29 7.44
N GLU A 221 14.13 9.13 6.80
CA GLU A 221 13.00 8.72 5.94
C GLU A 221 12.26 7.46 6.44
N ARG A 222 12.76 6.79 7.50
CA ARG A 222 12.26 5.50 7.97
C ARG A 222 10.77 5.53 8.29
N ASP A 223 10.33 6.49 9.11
CA ASP A 223 8.93 6.57 9.54
C ASP A 223 7.99 6.71 8.34
N MET A 224 8.36 7.53 7.37
CA MET A 224 7.59 7.71 6.13
C MET A 224 7.62 6.46 5.25
N PHE A 225 8.78 5.83 5.12
CA PHE A 225 8.95 4.58 4.39
C PHE A 225 8.07 3.48 4.97
N GLU A 226 8.12 3.26 6.28
CA GLU A 226 7.33 2.25 6.98
C GLU A 226 5.82 2.53 6.91
N ALA A 227 5.42 3.79 7.06
CA ALA A 227 4.01 4.19 6.93
C ALA A 227 3.44 3.86 5.55
N ILE A 228 4.16 4.18 4.46
CA ILE A 228 3.73 3.85 3.09
C ILE A 228 3.77 2.34 2.84
N ALA A 229 4.77 1.63 3.36
CA ALA A 229 4.85 0.18 3.22
C ALA A 229 3.68 -0.53 3.94
N LEU A 230 3.33 -0.09 5.16
CA LEU A 230 2.17 -0.59 5.90
C LEU A 230 0.86 -0.29 5.17
N GLU A 231 0.70 0.93 4.67
CA GLU A 231 -0.46 1.34 3.87
C GLU A 231 -0.67 0.42 2.65
N LEU A 232 0.42 0.11 1.94
CA LEU A 232 0.37 -0.82 0.81
C LEU A 232 0.11 -2.26 1.24
N CYS A 233 0.61 -2.70 2.40
CA CYS A 233 0.27 -4.02 2.95
C CYS A 233 -1.22 -4.11 3.28
N ASP A 234 -1.82 -3.08 3.87
CA ASP A 234 -3.24 -3.02 4.18
C ASP A 234 -4.10 -3.04 2.91
N TYR A 235 -3.73 -2.25 1.90
CA TYR A 235 -4.37 -2.31 0.60
C TYR A 235 -4.31 -3.72 0.00
N ARG A 236 -3.15 -4.37 0.02
CA ARG A 236 -2.97 -5.71 -0.54
C ARG A 236 -3.78 -6.77 0.22
N MET A 237 -3.92 -6.62 1.52
CA MET A 237 -4.79 -7.48 2.34
C MET A 237 -6.26 -7.25 1.99
N ALA A 238 -6.72 -6.00 1.88
CA ALA A 238 -8.08 -5.67 1.49
C ALA A 238 -8.42 -6.23 0.10
N GLU A 239 -7.56 -6.00 -0.88
CA GLU A 239 -7.72 -6.53 -2.24
C GLU A 239 -7.76 -8.06 -2.26
N TYR A 240 -6.84 -8.72 -1.55
CA TYR A 240 -6.78 -10.17 -1.46
C TYR A 240 -8.07 -10.77 -0.86
N LEU A 241 -8.53 -10.20 0.25
CA LEU A 241 -9.71 -10.70 0.96
C LEU A 241 -11.03 -10.37 0.25
N SER A 242 -11.09 -9.32 -0.57
CA SER A 242 -12.27 -9.01 -1.38
C SER A 242 -12.48 -10.01 -2.52
N GLY A 243 -11.42 -10.63 -3.03
CA GLY A 243 -11.44 -11.64 -4.09
C GLY A 243 -11.64 -13.09 -3.60
N LYS A 244 -11.85 -13.31 -2.29
CA LYS A 244 -12.07 -14.62 -1.64
C LYS A 244 -13.44 -14.69 -1.01
#